data_97f949e0fbe864ffd1663bbd947ff329
#
_entry.id   97f949e0fbe864ffd1663bbd947ff329
#
_cell.length_a   1.000
_cell.length_b   1.000
_cell.length_c   1.000
_cell.angle_alpha   90.00
_cell.angle_beta   90.00
_cell.angle_gamma   90.00
#
_symmetry.space_group_name_H-M   'P 1'
#
loop_
_entity.id
_entity.type
_entity.pdbx_description
1 polymer ?
#
loop_
_entity_poly.entity_id
_entity_poly.type
_entity_poly.pdbx_seq_one_letter_code
_entity_poly.pdbx_strand_id
1 'polypeptide(L)'
;MATLKHIASKNSDYTAIEAYLVYQHDEFSGKVILDEQSRPTLRESYLLDTLECGGFSFATACLLANRKYGKNTQHGDIKSHQYIISFDPRDAADNGLTMEKAQALGLKFCEENFPGHPAIVCTHPDGHNHSGNIHVHIVIGSIRTREVERKPYMQKPRDWCEGMKHSSTAQTMRHLRVEVMEMCEGAGQYQIGRAHV
;
A
#
# COMPACT_ATOMS: atom_id res chain seq x y z
N MET A 1 2.54 -18.54 -1.39
CA MET A 1 1.31 -18.09 -2.08
C MET A 1 1.06 -16.63 -1.73
N ALA A 2 1.10 -15.72 -2.72
CA ALA A 2 0.89 -14.29 -2.45
C ALA A 2 -0.55 -14.02 -1.99
N THR A 3 -0.73 -13.07 -1.08
CA THR A 3 -2.04 -12.64 -0.57
C THR A 3 -2.19 -11.13 -0.68
N LEU A 4 -3.41 -10.65 -0.84
CA LEU A 4 -3.75 -9.23 -0.84
C LEU A 4 -4.72 -8.91 0.30
N LYS A 5 -4.28 -8.07 1.26
CA LYS A 5 -5.10 -7.52 2.34
C LYS A 5 -5.37 -6.04 2.08
N HIS A 6 -6.56 -5.57 2.43
CA HIS A 6 -6.94 -4.16 2.32
C HIS A 6 -7.43 -3.61 3.67
N ILE A 7 -7.02 -2.39 3.98
CA ILE A 7 -7.43 -1.63 5.17
C ILE A 7 -7.79 -0.20 4.74
N ALA A 8 -9.00 0.25 5.05
CA ALA A 8 -9.41 1.64 4.89
C ALA A 8 -9.19 2.39 6.20
N SER A 9 -8.54 3.56 6.14
CA SER A 9 -8.20 4.35 7.31
C SER A 9 -8.94 5.70 7.32
N LYS A 10 -9.47 6.05 8.49
CA LYS A 10 -10.06 7.36 8.80
C LYS A 10 -9.09 8.28 9.54
N ASN A 11 -7.87 7.80 9.82
CA ASN A 11 -6.86 8.59 10.52
C ASN A 11 -6.44 9.79 9.65
N SER A 12 -6.50 10.98 10.23
CA SER A 12 -6.07 12.23 9.59
C SER A 12 -4.57 12.51 9.72
N ASP A 13 -3.89 11.77 10.60
CA ASP A 13 -2.45 11.85 10.77
C ASP A 13 -1.75 10.92 9.77
N TYR A 14 -1.41 11.47 8.61
CA TYR A 14 -0.66 10.74 7.58
C TYR A 14 0.79 10.49 7.98
N THR A 15 1.36 11.28 8.91
CA THR A 15 2.73 11.04 9.39
C THR A 15 2.80 9.80 10.25
N ALA A 16 1.73 9.44 10.95
CA ALA A 16 1.64 8.18 11.68
C ALA A 16 1.73 6.96 10.76
N ILE A 17 1.26 7.08 9.50
CA ILE A 17 1.38 6.02 8.50
C ILE A 17 2.85 5.85 8.10
N GLU A 18 3.55 6.95 7.79
CA GLU A 18 4.98 6.93 7.46
C GLU A 18 5.77 6.35 8.64
N ALA A 19 5.48 6.79 9.87
CA ALA A 19 6.11 6.29 11.07
C ALA A 19 5.90 4.78 11.27
N TYR A 20 4.67 4.28 11.04
CA TYR A 20 4.37 2.85 11.12
C TYR A 20 5.22 2.01 10.15
N LEU A 21 5.52 2.53 8.97
CA LEU A 21 6.28 1.83 7.95
C LEU A 21 7.78 1.76 8.26
N VAL A 22 8.35 2.77 8.93
CA VAL A 22 9.80 2.89 9.13
C VAL A 22 10.27 2.52 10.54
N TYR A 23 9.40 2.61 11.57
CA TYR A 23 9.76 2.26 12.95
C TYR A 23 9.30 0.85 13.32
N GLN A 24 10.00 0.26 14.28
CA GLN A 24 9.61 -1.01 14.88
C GLN A 24 8.39 -0.83 15.77
N HIS A 25 7.47 -1.79 15.72
CA HIS A 25 6.27 -1.81 16.54
C HIS A 25 6.16 -3.16 17.25
N ASP A 26 5.75 -3.11 18.49
CA ASP A 26 5.41 -4.31 19.26
C ASP A 26 4.18 -4.98 18.64
N GLU A 27 4.29 -6.27 18.32
CA GLU A 27 3.27 -7.01 17.58
C GLU A 27 1.94 -7.16 18.34
N PHE A 28 1.99 -7.16 19.66
CA PHE A 28 0.81 -7.37 20.50
C PHE A 28 0.09 -6.07 20.84
N SER A 29 0.84 -5.03 21.18
CA SER A 29 0.25 -3.74 21.58
C SER A 29 0.12 -2.75 20.42
N GLY A 30 0.82 -2.97 19.29
CA GLY A 30 0.89 -2.04 18.17
C GLY A 30 1.63 -0.74 18.48
N LYS A 31 2.28 -0.64 19.64
CA LYS A 31 3.03 0.55 20.05
C LYS A 31 4.42 0.55 19.45
N VAL A 32 4.91 1.75 19.11
CA VAL A 32 6.29 1.92 18.65
C VAL A 32 7.27 1.47 19.73
N ILE A 33 8.32 0.76 19.33
CA ILE A 33 9.41 0.34 20.22
C ILE A 33 10.36 1.52 20.36
N LEU A 34 10.69 1.85 21.62
CA LEU A 34 11.62 2.92 21.97
C LEU A 34 12.97 2.36 22.38
N ASP A 35 14.04 3.08 22.03
CA ASP A 35 15.39 2.82 22.52
C ASP A 35 15.58 3.27 23.99
N GLU A 36 16.78 3.07 24.54
CA GLU A 36 17.12 3.47 25.92
C GLU A 36 17.01 5.00 26.18
N GLN A 37 17.03 5.80 25.12
CA GLN A 37 16.86 7.25 25.18
C GLN A 37 15.41 7.69 24.88
N SER A 38 14.45 6.76 24.89
CA SER A 38 13.02 6.99 24.60
C SER A 38 12.74 7.53 23.17
N ARG A 39 13.60 7.19 22.21
CA ARG A 39 13.41 7.54 20.80
C ARG A 39 12.86 6.34 20.02
N PRO A 40 12.02 6.54 18.99
CA PRO A 40 11.54 5.46 18.14
C PRO A 40 12.70 4.68 17.50
N THR A 41 12.65 3.36 17.59
CA THR A 41 13.65 2.46 16.99
C THR A 41 13.30 2.23 15.53
N LEU A 42 14.23 2.54 14.61
CA LEU A 42 14.07 2.26 13.20
C LEU A 42 14.07 0.75 12.93
N ARG A 43 13.35 0.31 11.89
CA ARG A 43 13.47 -1.05 11.36
C ARG A 43 14.88 -1.27 10.84
N GLU A 44 15.41 -2.48 11.03
CA GLU A 44 16.75 -2.84 10.56
C GLU A 44 16.84 -2.85 9.03
N SER A 45 15.76 -3.23 8.36
CA SER A 45 15.71 -3.31 6.90
C SER A 45 14.32 -2.97 6.38
N TYR A 46 14.26 -2.04 5.44
CA TYR A 46 13.07 -1.71 4.64
C TYR A 46 13.47 -0.98 3.37
N LEU A 47 12.64 -1.04 2.34
CA LEU A 47 12.73 -0.19 1.15
C LEU A 47 11.48 0.69 1.10
N LEU A 48 11.63 1.96 0.78
CA LEU A 48 10.52 2.92 0.77
C LEU A 48 10.66 3.89 -0.39
N ASP A 49 9.59 4.01 -1.17
CA ASP A 49 9.46 4.96 -2.26
C ASP A 49 8.09 5.66 -2.22
N THR A 50 7.99 6.82 -2.84
CA THR A 50 6.75 7.56 -2.99
C THR A 50 6.40 7.76 -4.46
N LEU A 51 5.10 7.74 -4.77
CA LEU A 51 4.56 7.97 -6.11
C LEU A 51 3.51 9.08 -6.07
N GLU A 52 3.42 9.87 -7.15
CA GLU A 52 2.40 10.93 -7.33
C GLU A 52 2.40 11.98 -6.20
N CYS A 53 3.51 12.16 -5.47
CA CYS A 53 3.63 13.10 -4.36
C CYS A 53 4.17 14.49 -4.78
N GLY A 54 4.54 14.69 -6.05
CA GLY A 54 4.97 16.00 -6.55
C GLY A 54 6.23 16.58 -5.87
N GLY A 55 7.13 15.71 -5.37
CA GLY A 55 8.33 16.12 -4.64
C GLY A 55 8.12 16.40 -3.14
N PHE A 56 6.89 16.23 -2.63
CA PHE A 56 6.57 16.33 -1.21
C PHE A 56 6.61 14.95 -0.54
N SER A 57 6.63 14.93 0.80
CA SER A 57 6.32 13.69 1.54
C SER A 57 4.90 13.23 1.24
N PHE A 58 4.62 11.93 1.44
CA PHE A 58 3.28 11.36 1.29
C PHE A 58 2.24 12.12 2.13
N ALA A 59 2.57 12.39 3.40
CA ALA A 59 1.69 13.12 4.30
C ALA A 59 1.35 14.52 3.77
N THR A 60 2.37 15.28 3.34
CA THR A 60 2.18 16.62 2.77
C THR A 60 1.33 16.57 1.49
N ALA A 61 1.61 15.64 0.59
CA ALA A 61 0.84 15.49 -0.65
C ALA A 61 -0.64 15.19 -0.38
N CYS A 62 -0.94 14.30 0.58
CA CYS A 62 -2.31 14.02 1.00
C CYS A 62 -3.02 15.24 1.61
N LEU A 63 -2.34 16.00 2.48
CA LEU A 63 -2.91 17.20 3.08
C LEU A 63 -3.18 18.30 2.04
N LEU A 64 -2.27 18.50 1.08
CA LEU A 64 -2.47 19.42 -0.04
C LEU A 64 -3.66 19.01 -0.91
N ALA A 65 -3.81 17.71 -1.21
CA ALA A 65 -4.95 17.20 -1.94
C ALA A 65 -6.26 17.41 -1.18
N ASN A 66 -6.30 17.11 0.13
CA ASN A 66 -7.47 17.35 0.96
C ASN A 66 -7.90 18.82 0.92
N ARG A 67 -6.94 19.74 1.07
CA ARG A 67 -7.18 21.18 1.04
C ARG A 67 -7.65 21.67 -0.34
N LYS A 68 -6.95 21.24 -1.41
CA LYS A 68 -7.26 21.64 -2.79
C LYS A 68 -8.71 21.30 -3.18
N TYR A 69 -9.18 20.11 -2.80
CA TYR A 69 -10.51 19.62 -3.20
C TYR A 69 -11.57 19.75 -2.12
N GLY A 70 -11.26 20.32 -0.95
CA GLY A 70 -12.20 20.49 0.14
C GLY A 70 -12.78 19.18 0.67
N LYS A 71 -11.99 18.10 0.67
CA LYS A 71 -12.42 16.75 1.06
C LYS A 71 -11.69 16.24 2.29
N ASN A 72 -12.16 15.12 2.84
CA ASN A 72 -11.61 14.52 4.06
C ASN A 72 -11.68 15.42 5.30
N THR A 73 -12.67 16.30 5.34
CA THR A 73 -12.89 17.25 6.43
C THR A 73 -13.60 16.63 7.62
N GLN A 74 -14.36 15.55 7.41
CA GLN A 74 -15.14 14.90 8.46
C GLN A 74 -14.35 13.75 9.10
N HIS A 75 -14.57 13.52 10.41
CA HIS A 75 -13.94 12.40 11.13
C HIS A 75 -14.26 11.04 10.50
N GLY A 76 -15.47 10.85 9.97
CA GLY A 76 -15.91 9.61 9.34
C GLY A 76 -15.36 9.34 7.95
N ASP A 77 -14.71 10.31 7.31
CA ASP A 77 -14.14 10.16 5.97
C ASP A 77 -13.01 9.14 5.94
N ILE A 78 -13.03 8.26 4.93
CA ILE A 78 -11.85 7.44 4.61
C ILE A 78 -10.82 8.35 3.95
N LYS A 79 -9.65 8.44 4.57
CA LYS A 79 -8.56 9.36 4.20
C LYS A 79 -7.44 8.68 3.43
N SER A 80 -7.23 7.40 3.71
CA SER A 80 -6.23 6.59 3.01
C SER A 80 -6.70 5.13 2.90
N HIS A 81 -6.09 4.40 1.97
CA HIS A 81 -6.26 2.97 1.82
C HIS A 81 -4.90 2.30 1.82
N GLN A 82 -4.75 1.25 2.61
CA GLN A 82 -3.55 0.43 2.63
C GLN A 82 -3.85 -0.93 2.00
N TYR A 83 -3.01 -1.31 1.07
CA TYR A 83 -2.97 -2.62 0.44
C TYR A 83 -1.68 -3.31 0.85
N ILE A 84 -1.75 -4.56 1.28
CA ILE A 84 -0.58 -5.32 1.69
C ILE A 84 -0.52 -6.56 0.82
N ILE A 85 0.55 -6.66 0.03
CA ILE A 85 0.88 -7.85 -0.77
C ILE A 85 1.91 -8.63 0.03
N SER A 86 1.55 -9.82 0.51
CA SER A 86 2.46 -10.73 1.20
C SER A 86 2.79 -11.89 0.27
N PHE A 87 4.08 -12.09 -0.01
CA PHE A 87 4.57 -13.17 -0.87
C PHE A 87 4.68 -14.49 -0.11
N ASP A 88 4.73 -15.60 -0.83
CA ASP A 88 4.98 -16.90 -0.21
C ASP A 88 6.41 -16.93 0.37
N PRO A 89 6.61 -17.47 1.58
CA PRO A 89 7.96 -17.58 2.16
C PRO A 89 8.95 -18.34 1.27
N ARG A 90 8.43 -19.29 0.47
CA ARG A 90 9.24 -20.08 -0.46
C ARG A 90 9.75 -19.29 -1.66
N ASP A 91 9.12 -18.16 -1.99
CA ASP A 91 9.51 -17.35 -3.16
C ASP A 91 10.93 -16.82 -3.05
N ALA A 92 11.42 -16.55 -1.84
CA ALA A 92 12.79 -16.13 -1.62
C ALA A 92 13.80 -17.27 -1.95
N ALA A 93 13.52 -18.49 -1.50
CA ALA A 93 14.40 -19.65 -1.69
C ALA A 93 14.28 -20.26 -3.10
N ASP A 94 13.05 -20.46 -3.59
CA ASP A 94 12.77 -21.22 -4.80
C ASP A 94 12.77 -20.34 -6.06
N ASN A 95 12.32 -19.09 -5.93
CA ASN A 95 12.09 -18.19 -7.07
C ASN A 95 13.00 -16.94 -7.03
N GLY A 96 13.91 -16.86 -6.07
CA GLY A 96 14.89 -15.77 -5.94
C GLY A 96 14.24 -14.39 -5.74
N LEU A 97 13.13 -14.33 -4.98
CA LEU A 97 12.51 -13.08 -4.59
C LEU A 97 13.42 -12.37 -3.59
N THR A 98 13.75 -11.12 -3.88
CA THR A 98 14.48 -10.22 -2.96
C THR A 98 13.58 -9.05 -2.57
N MET A 99 14.00 -8.26 -1.59
CA MET A 99 13.29 -7.03 -1.22
C MET A 99 13.18 -6.06 -2.39
N GLU A 100 14.26 -5.92 -3.17
CA GLU A 100 14.30 -5.02 -4.34
C GLU A 100 13.31 -5.47 -5.42
N LYS A 101 13.22 -6.77 -5.70
CA LYS A 101 12.25 -7.32 -6.63
C LYS A 101 10.82 -7.10 -6.13
N ALA A 102 10.57 -7.36 -4.84
CA ALA A 102 9.26 -7.14 -4.23
C ALA A 102 8.86 -5.66 -4.26
N GLN A 103 9.80 -4.75 -3.96
CA GLN A 103 9.59 -3.31 -4.05
C GLN A 103 9.25 -2.89 -5.48
N ALA A 104 9.99 -3.36 -6.47
CA ALA A 104 9.72 -3.08 -7.88
C ALA A 104 8.33 -3.58 -8.32
N LEU A 105 7.93 -4.78 -7.88
CA LEU A 105 6.58 -5.31 -8.13
C LEU A 105 5.50 -4.46 -7.47
N GLY A 106 5.72 -4.04 -6.22
CA GLY A 106 4.81 -3.16 -5.48
C GLY A 106 4.65 -1.79 -6.12
N LEU A 107 5.75 -1.17 -6.57
CA LEU A 107 5.73 0.10 -7.29
C LEU A 107 4.94 -0.01 -8.60
N LYS A 108 5.25 -1.02 -9.42
CA LYS A 108 4.54 -1.29 -10.67
C LYS A 108 3.03 -1.50 -10.42
N PHE A 109 2.69 -2.34 -9.44
CA PHE A 109 1.29 -2.57 -9.07
C PHE A 109 0.59 -1.28 -8.64
N CYS A 110 1.26 -0.42 -7.88
CA CYS A 110 0.72 0.87 -7.45
C CYS A 110 0.47 1.81 -8.63
N GLU A 111 1.44 1.95 -9.54
CA GLU A 111 1.33 2.79 -10.74
C GLU A 111 0.18 2.33 -11.65
N GLU A 112 0.03 1.03 -11.87
CA GLU A 112 -0.98 0.46 -12.75
C GLU A 112 -2.39 0.53 -12.15
N ASN A 113 -2.53 0.33 -10.84
CA ASN A 113 -3.81 0.18 -10.18
C ASN A 113 -4.30 1.41 -9.42
N PHE A 114 -3.42 2.32 -9.01
CA PHE A 114 -3.78 3.53 -8.27
C PHE A 114 -3.26 4.82 -8.89
N PRO A 115 -3.33 4.98 -10.23
CA PRO A 115 -2.76 6.16 -10.89
C PRO A 115 -3.40 7.45 -10.38
N GLY A 116 -2.59 8.48 -10.21
CA GLY A 116 -3.02 9.81 -9.77
C GLY A 116 -3.31 9.93 -8.27
N HIS A 117 -3.09 8.90 -7.45
CA HIS A 117 -3.16 8.99 -6.00
C HIS A 117 -1.76 9.19 -5.41
N PRO A 118 -1.54 10.17 -4.51
CA PRO A 118 -0.32 10.19 -3.71
C PRO A 118 -0.17 8.83 -3.02
N ALA A 119 0.99 8.23 -3.13
CA ALA A 119 1.24 6.90 -2.58
C ALA A 119 2.61 6.79 -1.92
N ILE A 120 2.69 5.88 -0.94
CA ILE A 120 3.93 5.41 -0.34
C ILE A 120 3.95 3.89 -0.43
N VAL A 121 5.04 3.35 -0.94
CA VAL A 121 5.27 1.91 -1.11
C VAL A 121 6.45 1.51 -0.26
N CYS A 122 6.24 0.57 0.65
CA CYS A 122 7.28 0.13 1.58
C CYS A 122 7.34 -1.40 1.65
N THR A 123 8.52 -1.96 1.43
CA THR A 123 8.77 -3.40 1.53
C THR A 123 9.50 -3.74 2.81
N HIS A 124 9.01 -4.76 3.51
CA HIS A 124 9.62 -5.34 4.69
C HIS A 124 10.01 -6.79 4.45
N PRO A 125 11.16 -7.28 4.99
CA PRO A 125 11.60 -8.66 4.85
C PRO A 125 10.94 -9.60 5.87
N ASP A 126 10.43 -9.06 6.96
CA ASP A 126 9.89 -9.76 8.12
C ASP A 126 8.36 -9.78 8.09
N GLY A 127 7.77 -10.93 7.91
CA GLY A 127 6.32 -11.09 8.09
C GLY A 127 5.93 -11.05 9.57
N HIS A 128 4.63 -10.94 9.86
CA HIS A 128 4.09 -11.07 11.21
C HIS A 128 4.64 -12.35 11.87
N ASN A 129 5.01 -12.27 13.14
CA ASN A 129 5.62 -13.36 13.93
C ASN A 129 6.94 -13.90 13.35
N HIS A 130 7.77 -13.03 12.78
CA HIS A 130 9.04 -13.44 12.16
C HIS A 130 8.89 -14.58 11.14
N SER A 131 7.75 -14.61 10.42
CA SER A 131 7.45 -15.66 9.42
C SER A 131 8.38 -15.62 8.21
N GLY A 132 9.24 -14.60 8.09
CA GLY A 132 10.18 -14.44 6.98
C GLY A 132 9.52 -14.12 5.63
N ASN A 133 8.25 -13.73 5.64
CA ASN A 133 7.55 -13.38 4.42
C ASN A 133 7.88 -11.97 4.00
N ILE A 134 8.49 -11.80 2.84
CA ILE A 134 8.59 -10.48 2.23
C ILE A 134 7.17 -9.98 1.95
N HIS A 135 6.89 -8.75 2.37
CA HIS A 135 5.59 -8.11 2.11
C HIS A 135 5.75 -6.65 1.75
N VAL A 136 4.84 -6.18 0.91
CA VAL A 136 4.83 -4.80 0.40
C VAL A 136 3.58 -4.10 0.91
N HIS A 137 3.77 -3.00 1.62
CA HIS A 137 2.73 -2.05 1.99
C HIS A 137 2.60 -1.00 0.90
N ILE A 138 1.42 -0.86 0.33
CA ILE A 138 1.06 0.20 -0.62
C ILE A 138 0.00 1.04 0.06
N VAL A 139 0.33 2.26 0.46
CA VAL A 139 -0.64 3.17 1.06
C VAL A 139 -0.91 4.31 0.11
N ILE A 140 -2.17 4.52 -0.23
CA ILE A 140 -2.61 5.61 -1.10
C ILE A 140 -3.44 6.62 -0.34
N GLY A 141 -3.24 7.91 -0.63
CA GLY A 141 -4.19 8.95 -0.27
C GLY A 141 -5.51 8.74 -1.00
N SER A 142 -6.64 8.94 -0.31
CA SER A 142 -7.95 8.62 -0.90
C SER A 142 -8.33 9.50 -2.09
N ILE A 143 -7.71 10.67 -2.27
CA ILE A 143 -8.07 11.66 -3.30
C ILE A 143 -7.13 11.57 -4.48
N ARG A 144 -7.69 11.50 -5.68
CA ARG A 144 -6.96 11.55 -6.95
C ARG A 144 -6.56 12.99 -7.26
N THR A 145 -5.30 13.22 -7.61
CA THR A 145 -4.72 14.56 -7.81
C THR A 145 -4.61 15.00 -9.27
N ARG A 146 -4.86 14.09 -10.20
CA ARG A 146 -4.95 14.36 -11.65
C ARG A 146 -5.97 13.44 -12.29
N GLU A 147 -6.47 13.79 -13.46
CA GLU A 147 -7.29 12.93 -14.30
C GLU A 147 -6.44 11.77 -14.85
N VAL A 148 -7.03 10.58 -14.96
CA VAL A 148 -6.37 9.37 -15.45
C VAL A 148 -7.28 8.62 -16.41
N GLU A 149 -6.73 7.64 -17.12
CA GLU A 149 -7.54 6.72 -17.92
C GLU A 149 -8.43 5.86 -16.99
N ARG A 150 -9.69 5.69 -17.41
CA ARG A 150 -10.64 4.86 -16.66
C ARG A 150 -10.19 3.41 -16.62
N LYS A 151 -10.06 2.87 -15.42
CA LYS A 151 -9.74 1.45 -15.19
C LYS A 151 -11.03 0.61 -15.04
N PRO A 152 -11.01 -0.71 -15.33
CA PRO A 152 -12.20 -1.56 -15.26
C PRO A 152 -12.91 -1.58 -13.91
N TYR A 153 -12.20 -1.39 -12.82
CA TYR A 153 -12.75 -1.36 -11.46
C TYR A 153 -13.38 -0.02 -11.08
N MET A 154 -13.20 1.02 -11.86
CA MET A 154 -13.76 2.35 -11.60
C MET A 154 -15.23 2.39 -12.00
N GLN A 155 -16.10 2.05 -11.05
CA GLN A 155 -17.54 1.87 -11.29
C GLN A 155 -18.34 3.14 -11.15
N LYS A 156 -17.96 4.02 -10.23
CA LYS A 156 -18.70 5.25 -9.99
C LYS A 156 -18.51 6.24 -11.14
N PRO A 157 -19.51 7.05 -11.42
CA PRO A 157 -19.36 8.15 -12.37
C PRO A 157 -18.17 9.02 -11.97
N ARG A 158 -17.27 9.29 -12.94
CA ARG A 158 -16.11 10.15 -12.76
C ARG A 158 -15.03 9.62 -11.82
N ASP A 159 -15.00 8.32 -11.48
CA ASP A 159 -13.94 7.74 -10.62
C ASP A 159 -12.51 8.02 -11.11
N TRP A 160 -12.33 8.24 -12.40
CA TRP A 160 -11.07 8.58 -13.07
C TRP A 160 -10.70 10.08 -13.02
N CYS A 161 -11.65 10.93 -12.62
CA CYS A 161 -11.43 12.38 -12.64
C CYS A 161 -10.59 12.84 -11.44
N GLU A 162 -9.90 13.96 -11.65
CA GLU A 162 -9.22 14.70 -10.61
C GLU A 162 -10.19 15.06 -9.47
N GLY A 163 -9.72 15.01 -8.22
CA GLY A 163 -10.47 15.30 -7.01
C GLY A 163 -11.41 14.17 -6.54
N MET A 164 -11.57 13.08 -7.29
CA MET A 164 -12.43 11.97 -6.88
C MET A 164 -11.72 11.06 -5.86
N LYS A 165 -12.53 10.51 -4.94
CA LYS A 165 -12.02 9.58 -3.91
C LYS A 165 -11.95 8.15 -4.47
N HIS A 166 -10.90 7.44 -4.12
CA HIS A 166 -10.78 6.01 -4.40
C HIS A 166 -11.95 5.22 -3.79
N SER A 167 -12.44 4.26 -4.56
CA SER A 167 -13.53 3.36 -4.14
C SER A 167 -13.03 1.92 -4.02
N SER A 168 -13.01 1.39 -2.80
CA SER A 168 -12.66 -0.01 -2.52
C SER A 168 -13.91 -0.88 -2.45
N THR A 169 -14.58 -1.09 -3.58
CA THR A 169 -15.77 -1.97 -3.66
C THR A 169 -15.36 -3.44 -3.73
N ALA A 170 -16.33 -4.35 -3.59
CA ALA A 170 -16.07 -5.79 -3.78
C ALA A 170 -15.53 -6.10 -5.19
N GLN A 171 -15.97 -5.35 -6.22
CA GLN A 171 -15.45 -5.50 -7.58
C GLN A 171 -14.01 -4.99 -7.68
N THR A 172 -13.69 -3.85 -7.06
CA THR A 172 -12.30 -3.36 -6.97
C THR A 172 -11.41 -4.44 -6.35
N MET A 173 -11.82 -5.03 -5.23
CA MET A 173 -11.03 -6.05 -4.57
C MET A 173 -10.87 -7.34 -5.38
N ARG A 174 -11.89 -7.74 -6.14
CA ARG A 174 -11.77 -8.89 -7.06
C ARG A 174 -10.75 -8.59 -8.17
N HIS A 175 -10.85 -7.41 -8.80
CA HIS A 175 -9.90 -6.99 -9.82
C HIS A 175 -8.47 -6.97 -9.28
N LEU A 176 -8.21 -6.27 -8.17
CA LEU A 176 -6.87 -6.17 -7.59
C LEU A 176 -6.26 -7.53 -7.20
N ARG A 177 -7.08 -8.50 -6.78
CA ARG A 177 -6.60 -9.86 -6.53
C ARG A 177 -6.16 -10.57 -7.81
N VAL A 178 -6.88 -10.39 -8.91
CA VAL A 178 -6.48 -10.92 -10.22
C VAL A 178 -5.17 -10.28 -10.66
N GLU A 179 -5.03 -8.98 -10.55
CA GLU A 179 -3.80 -8.25 -10.89
C GLU A 179 -2.58 -8.74 -10.07
N VAL A 180 -2.76 -9.01 -8.77
CA VAL A 180 -1.68 -9.61 -7.94
C VAL A 180 -1.30 -11.00 -8.45
N MET A 181 -2.29 -11.82 -8.84
CA MET A 181 -2.02 -13.17 -9.37
C MET A 181 -1.24 -13.10 -10.68
N GLU A 182 -1.69 -12.25 -11.61
CA GLU A 182 -1.04 -12.06 -12.91
C GLU A 182 0.39 -11.49 -12.75
N MET A 183 0.56 -10.54 -11.83
CA MET A 183 1.86 -9.99 -11.49
C MET A 183 2.82 -11.07 -10.95
N CYS A 184 2.35 -11.91 -10.03
CA CYS A 184 3.16 -13.01 -9.45
C CYS A 184 3.50 -14.05 -10.51
N GLU A 185 2.54 -14.42 -11.39
CA GLU A 185 2.78 -15.35 -12.49
C GLU A 185 3.83 -14.82 -13.46
N GLY A 186 3.68 -13.57 -13.89
CA GLY A 186 4.63 -12.90 -14.77
C GLY A 186 6.03 -12.75 -14.19
N ALA A 187 6.15 -12.68 -12.86
CA ALA A 187 7.42 -12.61 -12.13
C ALA A 187 7.98 -14.00 -11.72
N GLY A 188 7.29 -15.10 -12.05
CA GLY A 188 7.69 -16.46 -11.66
C GLY A 188 7.53 -16.74 -10.17
N GLN A 189 6.68 -16.01 -9.45
CA GLN A 189 6.40 -16.20 -8.04
C GLN A 189 5.19 -17.14 -7.84
N TYR A 190 5.06 -17.71 -6.63
CA TYR A 190 3.94 -18.59 -6.29
C TYR A 190 2.61 -17.82 -6.27
N GLN A 191 1.66 -18.28 -7.03
CA GLN A 191 0.32 -17.70 -7.14
C GLN A 191 -0.52 -17.94 -5.88
N ILE A 192 -1.53 -17.08 -5.67
CA ILE A 192 -2.66 -17.38 -4.80
C ILE A 192 -3.36 -18.63 -5.35
N GLY A 193 -3.45 -19.71 -4.57
CA GLY A 193 -4.07 -20.95 -5.01
C GLY A 193 -5.44 -20.67 -5.64
N ARG A 194 -5.66 -21.21 -6.83
CA ARG A 194 -7.00 -21.25 -7.40
C ARG A 194 -7.87 -22.02 -6.41
N ALA A 195 -8.79 -21.34 -5.75
CA ALA A 195 -9.91 -22.03 -5.14
C ALA A 195 -10.56 -22.79 -6.30
N HIS A 196 -10.55 -24.12 -6.23
CA HIS A 196 -11.34 -24.92 -7.16
C HIS A 196 -12.79 -24.43 -7.03
N VAL A 197 -13.30 -23.84 -8.10
CA VAL A 197 -14.72 -23.57 -8.29
C VAL A 197 -15.39 -24.90 -8.54
#